data_9f373d7ef19d30516a14e8cbdf137781
#
_entry.id   9f373d7ef19d30516a14e8cbdf137781
#
_cell.length_a   1.000
_cell.length_b   1.000
_cell.length_c   1.000
_cell.angle_alpha   90.00
_cell.angle_beta   90.00
_cell.angle_gamma   90.00
#
_symmetry.space_group_name_H-M   'P 1'
#
loop_
_entity.id
_entity.type
_entity.pdbx_description
1 polymer ?
#
loop_
_entity_poly.entity_id
_entity_poly.type
_entity_poly.pdbx_seq_one_letter_code
_entity_poly.pdbx_strand_id
1 'polypeptide(L)'
;MIQFCTMKFYDRKYELDKLKEIYDLSAEFSHMVVITGRRRIGKTELIVKFAQKKDDIVYFFVSKKKPIVLLQEYRDILSLKIPFLKNTAFITFEDFFNFLFSYMKENRLIIIFDEFQNFESVEPSVFSVLQNYWDSKKNDIKGAFIFIGSVFSSMQRIFAGENEPLAGRTTAKLYIEPLKPSALVEMLEDYNVKTPSNLLFYYSLFGGVPKYYFLLDRYKLFPKSKAEVIKKLFCERNAPLQNEGREIFIEEFGKNYGVYFSILQSIASGNTQMVRIADYCGININSIGKYLEELTSLYKIIERKLPVTEYKVEAKIGRYRIIDNAVSFWFRYIYKNQSLIEIGEEKILLDKIYADLNTFMGFKFEELIKSILIEKNSDVGNNPLPFQFTKIGGFWTKKENIEIDIVAYNEEEKKIIFGECKLNGNGFNSIDVKKFKEKASFVEWERNIRAEYFALFSLVDVKEEIKRKLEKEKIKVYSLRNLL
;
A
#
# COMPACT_ATOMS: atom_id res chain seq x y z
N MET A 1 -8.05 14.78 23.83
CA MET A 1 -9.25 14.04 23.36
C MET A 1 -9.12 13.89 21.85
N ILE A 2 -8.77 12.70 21.35
CA ILE A 2 -8.66 12.43 19.91
C ILE A 2 -10.08 12.42 19.37
N GLN A 3 -10.39 13.35 18.49
CA GLN A 3 -11.71 13.50 17.87
C GLN A 3 -11.94 12.29 16.98
N PHE A 4 -12.89 11.43 17.36
CA PHE A 4 -13.22 10.21 16.61
C PHE A 4 -13.62 10.55 15.17
N CYS A 5 -13.02 9.86 14.23
CA CYS A 5 -13.38 9.87 12.84
C CYS A 5 -14.84 9.41 12.68
N THR A 6 -15.67 10.16 11.95
CA THR A 6 -17.08 9.79 11.72
C THR A 6 -17.22 8.68 10.69
N MET A 7 -16.19 8.46 9.87
CA MET A 7 -16.18 7.37 8.89
C MET A 7 -16.05 6.01 9.60
N LYS A 8 -16.84 5.01 9.18
CA LYS A 8 -16.76 3.63 9.66
C LYS A 8 -15.34 3.07 9.45
N PHE A 9 -14.90 2.23 10.37
CA PHE A 9 -13.63 1.54 10.28
C PHE A 9 -13.81 0.26 9.45
N TYR A 10 -13.20 0.23 8.26
CA TYR A 10 -13.33 -0.86 7.30
C TYR A 10 -12.10 -1.77 7.34
N ASP A 11 -12.32 -3.08 7.04
CA ASP A 11 -11.26 -4.10 7.01
C ASP A 11 -10.51 -4.22 8.36
N ARG A 12 -9.27 -4.69 8.34
CA ARG A 12 -8.35 -4.75 9.50
C ARG A 12 -8.70 -5.81 10.55
N LYS A 13 -9.58 -6.75 10.23
CA LYS A 13 -9.92 -7.81 11.17
C LYS A 13 -8.69 -8.64 11.55
N TYR A 14 -7.88 -9.00 10.56
CA TYR A 14 -6.67 -9.79 10.76
C TYR A 14 -5.68 -9.07 11.69
N GLU A 15 -5.42 -7.79 11.44
CA GLU A 15 -4.47 -6.99 12.24
C GLU A 15 -4.99 -6.79 13.67
N LEU A 16 -6.29 -6.55 13.85
CA LEU A 16 -6.91 -6.43 15.17
C LEU A 16 -6.89 -7.76 15.93
N ASP A 17 -7.16 -8.88 15.27
CA ASP A 17 -7.11 -10.21 15.88
C ASP A 17 -5.68 -10.56 16.31
N LYS A 18 -4.66 -10.23 15.50
CA LYS A 18 -3.25 -10.39 15.86
C LYS A 18 -2.83 -9.51 17.03
N LEU A 19 -3.24 -8.26 17.05
CA LEU A 19 -2.98 -7.37 18.18
C LEU A 19 -3.68 -7.86 19.46
N LYS A 20 -4.88 -8.42 19.34
CA LYS A 20 -5.60 -9.03 20.45
C LYS A 20 -4.87 -10.28 20.97
N GLU A 21 -4.43 -11.18 20.09
CA GLU A 21 -3.64 -12.34 20.45
C GLU A 21 -2.38 -11.95 21.26
N ILE A 22 -1.62 -10.97 20.77
CA ILE A 22 -0.43 -10.45 21.46
C ILE A 22 -0.80 -9.83 22.81
N TYR A 23 -1.90 -9.08 22.86
CA TYR A 23 -2.40 -8.49 24.09
C TYR A 23 -2.75 -9.56 25.13
N ASP A 24 -3.41 -10.64 24.73
CA ASP A 24 -3.79 -11.73 25.62
C ASP A 24 -2.53 -12.46 26.13
N LEU A 25 -1.58 -12.80 25.24
CA LEU A 25 -0.31 -13.43 25.59
C LEU A 25 0.59 -12.55 26.48
N SER A 26 0.47 -11.23 26.37
CA SER A 26 1.26 -10.28 27.15
C SER A 26 0.95 -10.29 28.67
N ALA A 27 -0.06 -11.03 29.09
CA ALA A 27 -0.33 -11.29 30.50
C ALA A 27 0.73 -12.20 31.14
N GLU A 28 1.37 -13.06 30.36
CA GLU A 28 2.35 -14.05 30.82
C GLU A 28 3.76 -13.73 30.30
N PHE A 29 3.88 -13.24 29.08
CA PHE A 29 5.15 -13.02 28.40
C PHE A 29 5.29 -11.59 27.90
N SER A 30 6.54 -11.11 27.82
CA SER A 30 6.80 -9.83 27.19
C SER A 30 6.84 -9.94 25.66
N HIS A 31 6.34 -8.92 24.97
CA HIS A 31 6.35 -8.85 23.51
C HIS A 31 6.99 -7.56 22.99
N MET A 32 7.74 -7.69 21.90
CA MET A 32 8.26 -6.56 21.13
C MET A 32 7.66 -6.60 19.72
N VAL A 33 6.78 -5.67 19.41
CA VAL A 33 5.97 -5.67 18.20
C VAL A 33 6.32 -4.47 17.34
N VAL A 34 6.51 -4.69 16.06
CA VAL A 34 6.76 -3.62 15.09
C VAL A 34 5.61 -3.53 14.09
N ILE A 35 5.02 -2.36 13.97
CA ILE A 35 3.96 -2.07 13.01
C ILE A 35 4.48 -1.08 11.98
N THR A 36 4.59 -1.54 10.75
CA THR A 36 5.02 -0.72 9.61
C THR A 36 3.94 -0.68 8.54
N GLY A 37 4.10 0.21 7.61
CA GLY A 37 3.20 0.38 6.48
C GLY A 37 3.34 1.80 5.97
N ARG A 38 2.86 2.06 4.77
CA ARG A 38 2.98 3.37 4.15
C ARG A 38 2.35 4.48 4.99
N ARG A 39 2.76 5.69 4.74
CA ARG A 39 2.03 6.85 5.24
C ARG A 39 0.57 6.79 4.80
N ARG A 40 -0.33 7.29 5.67
CA ARG A 40 -1.77 7.42 5.36
C ARG A 40 -2.56 6.11 5.25
N ILE A 41 -1.94 4.97 5.58
CA ILE A 41 -2.56 3.64 5.54
C ILE A 41 -3.44 3.32 6.76
N GLY A 42 -3.49 4.22 7.77
CA GLY A 42 -4.34 4.05 8.95
C GLY A 42 -3.69 3.31 10.13
N LYS A 43 -2.35 3.31 10.27
CA LYS A 43 -1.66 2.67 11.42
C LYS A 43 -2.13 3.22 12.77
N THR A 44 -2.14 4.54 12.91
CA THR A 44 -2.56 5.21 14.15
C THR A 44 -4.03 4.91 14.46
N GLU A 45 -4.93 4.93 13.46
CA GLU A 45 -6.35 4.58 13.64
C GLU A 45 -6.54 3.13 14.07
N LEU A 46 -5.76 2.20 13.51
CA LEU A 46 -5.75 0.80 13.92
C LEU A 46 -5.42 0.66 15.41
N ILE A 47 -4.37 1.36 15.86
CA ILE A 47 -3.93 1.34 17.26
C ILE A 47 -4.94 2.03 18.19
N VAL A 48 -5.50 3.15 17.79
CA VAL A 48 -6.57 3.81 18.55
C VAL A 48 -7.76 2.88 18.72
N LYS A 49 -8.16 2.16 17.65
CA LYS A 49 -9.22 1.17 17.69
C LYS A 49 -8.88 -0.01 18.60
N PHE A 50 -7.66 -0.51 18.52
CA PHE A 50 -7.16 -1.58 19.37
C PHE A 50 -7.13 -1.18 20.85
N ALA A 51 -6.71 0.06 21.15
CA ALA A 51 -6.56 0.56 22.53
C ALA A 51 -7.89 0.89 23.21
N GLN A 52 -9.01 0.96 22.46
CA GLN A 52 -10.31 1.27 23.05
C GLN A 52 -10.67 0.31 24.18
N LYS A 53 -11.12 0.86 25.32
CA LYS A 53 -11.57 0.11 26.50
C LYS A 53 -10.48 -0.74 27.18
N LYS A 54 -9.21 -0.38 27.02
CA LYS A 54 -8.09 -1.04 27.68
C LYS A 54 -7.33 -0.02 28.54
N ASP A 55 -7.33 -0.24 29.85
CA ASP A 55 -6.74 0.70 30.80
C ASP A 55 -5.25 0.53 31.00
N ASP A 56 -4.68 -0.59 30.54
CA ASP A 56 -3.27 -0.94 30.66
C ASP A 56 -2.42 -0.55 29.41
N ILE A 57 -2.97 0.27 28.51
CA ILE A 57 -2.26 0.78 27.34
C ILE A 57 -1.82 2.22 27.54
N VAL A 58 -0.55 2.52 27.26
CA VAL A 58 0.02 3.87 27.23
C VAL A 58 0.52 4.15 25.82
N TYR A 59 0.14 5.30 25.30
CA TYR A 59 0.50 5.74 23.93
C TYR A 59 1.39 6.98 23.99
N PHE A 60 2.55 6.90 23.36
CA PHE A 60 3.51 7.97 23.19
C PHE A 60 3.69 8.30 21.71
N PHE A 61 3.62 9.57 21.38
CA PHE A 61 4.00 10.07 20.08
C PHE A 61 5.44 10.60 20.14
N VAL A 62 6.33 10.09 19.31
CA VAL A 62 7.72 10.53 19.25
C VAL A 62 7.83 11.74 18.34
N SER A 63 7.62 12.93 18.88
CA SER A 63 7.77 14.18 18.12
C SER A 63 9.24 14.63 18.08
N LYS A 64 9.63 15.36 17.02
CA LYS A 64 11.00 15.89 16.85
C LYS A 64 11.24 17.11 17.77
N LYS A 65 11.34 16.86 19.08
CA LYS A 65 11.61 17.84 20.14
C LYS A 65 12.90 17.51 20.87
N LYS A 66 13.37 18.40 21.73
CA LYS A 66 14.49 18.09 22.61
C LYS A 66 14.13 16.95 23.57
N PRO A 67 15.07 16.02 23.89
CA PRO A 67 14.83 14.86 24.75
C PRO A 67 14.11 15.17 26.06
N ILE A 68 14.56 16.22 26.77
CA ILE A 68 13.98 16.61 28.05
C ILE A 68 12.48 16.99 27.95
N VAL A 69 12.06 17.61 26.82
CA VAL A 69 10.66 17.99 26.61
C VAL A 69 9.80 16.75 26.36
N LEU A 70 10.30 15.78 25.59
CA LEU A 70 9.62 14.49 25.40
C LEU A 70 9.48 13.72 26.71
N LEU A 71 10.53 13.68 27.52
CA LEU A 71 10.50 13.01 28.82
C LEU A 71 9.48 13.64 29.77
N GLN A 72 9.34 14.95 29.76
CA GLN A 72 8.29 15.64 30.51
C GLN A 72 6.89 15.24 30.01
N GLU A 73 6.65 15.26 28.70
CA GLU A 73 5.38 14.86 28.12
C GLU A 73 5.05 13.38 28.44
N TYR A 74 6.04 12.49 28.36
CA TYR A 74 5.87 11.06 28.66
C TYR A 74 5.58 10.81 30.14
N ARG A 75 6.24 11.55 31.03
CA ARG A 75 5.92 11.55 32.47
C ARG A 75 4.49 11.99 32.70
N ASP A 76 4.04 13.08 32.08
CA ASP A 76 2.69 13.61 32.26
C ASP A 76 1.64 12.60 31.79
N ILE A 77 1.86 11.94 30.64
CA ILE A 77 1.00 10.85 30.15
C ILE A 77 0.97 9.68 31.14
N LEU A 78 2.13 9.21 31.62
CA LEU A 78 2.21 8.13 32.60
C LEU A 78 1.53 8.49 33.90
N SER A 79 1.64 9.74 34.36
CA SER A 79 1.07 10.20 35.61
C SER A 79 -0.46 10.12 35.67
N LEU A 80 -1.13 10.06 34.49
CA LEU A 80 -2.57 9.82 34.42
C LEU A 80 -2.97 8.41 34.90
N LYS A 81 -2.04 7.46 34.80
CA LYS A 81 -2.24 6.06 35.24
C LYS A 81 -1.46 5.75 36.52
N ILE A 82 -0.34 6.40 36.74
CA ILE A 82 0.59 6.17 37.84
C ILE A 82 0.77 7.50 38.58
N PRO A 83 -0.16 7.84 39.52
CA PRO A 83 -0.27 9.18 40.09
C PRO A 83 0.98 9.73 40.80
N PHE A 84 1.83 8.85 41.39
CA PHE A 84 3.04 9.29 42.10
C PHE A 84 4.08 9.93 41.14
N LEU A 85 4.00 9.66 39.84
CA LEU A 85 4.89 10.27 38.84
C LEU A 85 4.68 11.79 38.65
N LYS A 86 3.58 12.35 39.14
CA LYS A 86 3.35 13.80 39.05
C LYS A 86 4.48 14.63 39.65
N ASN A 87 5.13 14.10 40.70
CA ASN A 87 6.19 14.78 41.45
C ASN A 87 7.59 14.24 41.13
N THR A 88 7.75 13.41 40.10
CA THR A 88 9.02 12.86 39.63
C THR A 88 9.45 13.51 38.33
N ALA A 89 10.74 13.40 37.98
CA ALA A 89 11.26 13.82 36.70
C ALA A 89 12.12 12.71 36.11
N PHE A 90 11.99 12.47 34.82
CA PHE A 90 12.98 11.70 34.07
C PHE A 90 13.98 12.69 33.45
N ILE A 91 15.27 12.51 33.73
CA ILE A 91 16.34 13.36 33.21
C ILE A 91 16.87 12.78 31.89
N THR A 92 16.91 11.45 31.81
CA THR A 92 17.40 10.70 30.64
C THR A 92 16.37 9.66 30.17
N PHE A 93 16.50 9.20 28.93
CA PHE A 93 15.73 8.04 28.47
C PHE A 93 16.13 6.75 29.18
N GLU A 94 17.33 6.67 29.74
CA GLU A 94 17.73 5.56 30.59
C GLU A 94 16.90 5.51 31.88
N ASP A 95 16.71 6.66 32.56
CA ASP A 95 15.82 6.75 33.75
C ASP A 95 14.39 6.34 33.40
N PHE A 96 13.90 6.82 32.25
CA PHE A 96 12.56 6.49 31.77
C PHE A 96 12.38 4.99 31.50
N PHE A 97 13.29 4.34 30.77
CA PHE A 97 13.20 2.90 30.51
C PHE A 97 13.46 2.08 31.77
N ASN A 98 14.37 2.48 32.63
CA ASN A 98 14.57 1.81 33.91
C ASN A 98 13.27 1.80 34.73
N PHE A 99 12.58 2.91 34.80
CA PHE A 99 11.28 3.00 35.45
C PHE A 99 10.26 2.05 34.80
N LEU A 100 10.10 2.12 33.46
CA LEU A 100 9.13 1.29 32.74
C LEU A 100 9.36 -0.20 32.97
N PHE A 101 10.59 -0.68 32.80
CA PHE A 101 10.93 -2.09 33.01
C PHE A 101 10.77 -2.51 34.45
N SER A 102 11.06 -1.64 35.43
CA SER A 102 10.84 -1.92 36.83
C SER A 102 9.36 -2.00 37.19
N TYR A 103 8.54 -1.10 36.66
CA TYR A 103 7.10 -1.09 36.87
C TYR A 103 6.41 -2.31 36.24
N MET A 104 6.86 -2.71 35.04
CA MET A 104 6.32 -3.86 34.29
C MET A 104 6.64 -5.22 34.93
N LYS A 105 7.52 -5.32 35.95
CA LYS A 105 7.72 -6.57 36.70
C LYS A 105 6.46 -6.95 37.46
N GLU A 106 5.82 -5.98 38.09
CA GLU A 106 4.65 -6.21 38.98
C GLU A 106 3.33 -5.88 38.24
N ASN A 107 3.38 -5.06 37.23
CA ASN A 107 2.20 -4.53 36.56
C ASN A 107 2.27 -4.76 35.03
N ARG A 108 1.26 -5.39 34.46
CA ARG A 108 1.16 -5.50 33.02
C ARG A 108 0.96 -4.10 32.39
N LEU A 109 1.74 -3.78 31.36
CA LEU A 109 1.61 -2.53 30.65
C LEU A 109 1.91 -2.72 29.15
N ILE A 110 1.07 -2.18 28.30
CA ILE A 110 1.30 -2.10 26.85
C ILE A 110 1.74 -0.69 26.50
N ILE A 111 2.95 -0.58 25.99
CA ILE A 111 3.58 0.69 25.68
C ILE A 111 3.65 0.84 24.16
N ILE A 112 3.03 1.89 23.64
CA ILE A 112 2.99 2.18 22.21
C ILE A 112 3.82 3.43 21.95
N PHE A 113 4.81 3.32 21.04
CA PHE A 113 5.55 4.46 20.50
C PHE A 113 5.17 4.65 19.04
N ASP A 114 4.48 5.73 18.71
CA ASP A 114 4.17 6.10 17.34
C ASP A 114 5.22 7.07 16.79
N GLU A 115 5.55 6.95 15.50
CA GLU A 115 6.66 7.60 14.81
C GLU A 115 8.04 7.31 15.45
N PHE A 116 8.23 6.04 15.87
CA PHE A 116 9.40 5.57 16.61
C PHE A 116 10.74 5.91 15.94
N GLN A 117 10.78 5.93 14.60
CA GLN A 117 11.97 6.30 13.84
C GLN A 117 12.46 7.73 14.14
N ASN A 118 11.62 8.60 14.69
CA ASN A 118 12.06 9.95 15.02
C ASN A 118 13.14 9.99 16.12
N PHE A 119 13.30 8.92 16.91
CA PHE A 119 14.42 8.82 17.83
C PHE A 119 15.79 8.84 17.15
N GLU A 120 15.89 8.46 15.86
CA GLU A 120 17.15 8.62 15.10
C GLU A 120 17.66 10.06 15.11
N SER A 121 16.77 11.04 15.13
CA SER A 121 17.10 12.46 15.13
C SER A 121 17.01 13.15 16.49
N VAL A 122 16.25 12.57 17.42
CA VAL A 122 15.99 13.16 18.74
C VAL A 122 17.01 12.67 19.76
N GLU A 123 17.18 11.35 19.87
CA GLU A 123 18.09 10.71 20.83
C GLU A 123 18.42 9.28 20.37
N PRO A 124 19.40 9.09 19.49
CA PRO A 124 19.73 7.78 18.92
C PRO A 124 20.14 6.73 19.97
N SER A 125 20.63 7.17 21.15
CA SER A 125 21.01 6.27 22.24
C SER A 125 19.83 5.44 22.77
N VAL A 126 18.59 5.87 22.54
CA VAL A 126 17.37 5.15 22.92
C VAL A 126 17.38 3.71 22.41
N PHE A 127 17.87 3.46 21.21
CA PHE A 127 17.90 2.11 20.65
C PHE A 127 18.80 1.16 21.43
N SER A 128 19.99 1.60 21.82
CA SER A 128 20.92 0.82 22.62
C SER A 128 20.46 0.69 24.07
N VAL A 129 19.89 1.73 24.65
CA VAL A 129 19.30 1.68 26.00
C VAL A 129 18.16 0.66 26.03
N LEU A 130 17.23 0.71 25.08
CA LEU A 130 16.13 -0.22 24.98
C LEU A 130 16.61 -1.67 24.75
N GLN A 131 17.64 -1.86 23.90
CA GLN A 131 18.31 -3.15 23.73
C GLN A 131 18.79 -3.73 25.05
N ASN A 132 19.55 -2.96 25.82
CA ASN A 132 20.14 -3.42 27.07
C ASN A 132 19.08 -3.84 28.10
N TYR A 133 18.03 -3.03 28.25
CA TYR A 133 16.92 -3.37 29.14
C TYR A 133 16.14 -4.59 28.65
N TRP A 134 15.86 -4.67 27.36
CA TRP A 134 15.14 -5.80 26.77
C TRP A 134 15.91 -7.11 26.96
N ASP A 135 17.18 -7.16 26.59
CA ASP A 135 17.99 -8.37 26.65
C ASP A 135 18.15 -8.87 28.09
N SER A 136 18.23 -7.96 29.09
CA SER A 136 18.43 -8.31 30.50
C SER A 136 17.13 -8.58 31.25
N LYS A 137 15.99 -8.01 30.84
CA LYS A 137 14.76 -8.01 31.67
C LYS A 137 13.52 -8.55 30.97
N LYS A 138 13.57 -8.92 29.67
CA LYS A 138 12.39 -9.37 28.95
C LYS A 138 11.66 -10.56 29.58
N ASN A 139 12.36 -11.44 30.28
CA ASN A 139 11.77 -12.60 30.91
C ASN A 139 11.13 -12.28 32.28
N ASP A 140 11.41 -11.12 32.85
CA ASP A 140 10.95 -10.69 34.17
C ASP A 140 9.75 -9.75 34.11
N ILE A 141 9.37 -9.27 32.90
CA ILE A 141 8.31 -8.29 32.73
C ILE A 141 7.10 -8.86 31.97
N LYS A 142 5.92 -8.28 32.23
CA LYS A 142 4.66 -8.61 31.56
C LYS A 142 4.19 -7.41 30.75
N GLY A 143 3.72 -7.66 29.53
CA GLY A 143 3.23 -6.60 28.68
C GLY A 143 3.88 -6.57 27.28
N ALA A 144 3.76 -5.46 26.61
CA ALA A 144 4.33 -5.33 25.27
C ALA A 144 4.84 -3.91 24.96
N PHE A 145 5.89 -3.85 24.17
CA PHE A 145 6.31 -2.64 23.47
C PHE A 145 5.86 -2.74 22.03
N ILE A 146 5.08 -1.78 21.56
CA ILE A 146 4.57 -1.69 20.19
C ILE A 146 5.19 -0.46 19.54
N PHE A 147 6.00 -0.65 18.52
CA PHE A 147 6.70 0.40 17.78
C PHE A 147 6.03 0.60 16.42
N ILE A 148 5.56 1.82 16.17
CA ILE A 148 4.88 2.19 14.92
C ILE A 148 5.75 3.20 14.19
N GLY A 149 5.91 3.00 12.89
CA GLY A 149 6.63 3.94 12.04
C GLY A 149 6.03 4.06 10.66
N SER A 150 6.12 5.28 10.11
CA SER A 150 5.62 5.60 8.77
C SER A 150 6.73 5.70 7.72
N VAL A 151 7.99 5.93 8.14
CA VAL A 151 9.18 5.93 7.28
C VAL A 151 9.72 4.51 7.21
N PHE A 152 9.38 3.81 6.12
CA PHE A 152 9.66 2.37 5.98
C PHE A 152 11.15 2.08 6.04
N SER A 153 11.97 2.89 5.35
CA SER A 153 13.43 2.73 5.32
C SER A 153 14.08 2.82 6.70
N SER A 154 13.67 3.78 7.51
CA SER A 154 14.18 3.94 8.88
C SER A 154 13.74 2.79 9.79
N MET A 155 12.46 2.40 9.75
CA MET A 155 11.98 1.28 10.56
C MET A 155 12.66 -0.05 10.18
N GLN A 156 12.89 -0.27 8.89
CA GLN A 156 13.61 -1.45 8.44
C GLN A 156 15.06 -1.44 8.94
N ARG A 157 15.75 -0.29 8.85
CA ARG A 157 17.10 -0.15 9.40
C ARG A 157 17.13 -0.46 10.89
N ILE A 158 16.30 0.18 11.71
CA ILE A 158 16.25 0.03 13.17
C ILE A 158 16.02 -1.44 13.60
N PHE A 159 15.12 -2.17 12.94
CA PHE A 159 14.67 -3.49 13.38
C PHE A 159 15.18 -4.68 12.54
N ALA A 160 15.88 -4.43 11.44
CA ALA A 160 16.38 -5.48 10.54
C ALA A 160 17.79 -5.22 9.99
N GLY A 161 18.43 -4.09 10.31
CA GLY A 161 19.83 -3.80 9.95
C GLY A 161 20.80 -4.74 10.68
N GLU A 162 21.82 -5.25 9.99
CA GLU A 162 22.73 -6.29 10.53
C GLU A 162 23.45 -5.90 11.83
N ASN A 163 23.71 -4.60 12.04
CA ASN A 163 24.44 -4.09 13.21
C ASN A 163 23.57 -3.20 14.13
N GLU A 164 22.27 -3.19 13.93
CA GLU A 164 21.39 -2.30 14.68
C GLU A 164 20.96 -2.90 16.02
N PRO A 165 20.87 -2.08 17.09
CA PRO A 165 20.62 -2.56 18.46
C PRO A 165 19.34 -3.39 18.60
N LEU A 166 18.29 -3.07 17.84
CA LEU A 166 16.99 -3.74 17.97
C LEU A 166 16.76 -4.87 16.95
N ALA A 167 17.76 -5.16 16.11
CA ALA A 167 17.66 -6.24 15.14
C ALA A 167 17.48 -7.61 15.82
N GLY A 168 16.57 -8.43 15.26
CA GLY A 168 16.31 -9.79 15.77
C GLY A 168 15.56 -9.89 17.11
N ARG A 169 15.16 -8.76 17.75
CA ARG A 169 14.49 -8.74 19.06
C ARG A 169 12.97 -8.67 18.99
N THR A 170 12.43 -8.50 17.81
CA THR A 170 10.98 -8.43 17.60
C THR A 170 10.33 -9.81 17.72
N THR A 171 9.25 -9.91 18.49
CA THR A 171 8.42 -11.12 18.61
C THR A 171 7.33 -11.19 17.54
N ALA A 172 6.91 -10.02 17.02
CA ALA A 172 5.94 -9.93 15.93
C ALA A 172 6.21 -8.70 15.05
N LYS A 173 5.94 -8.85 13.76
CA LYS A 173 5.99 -7.77 12.77
C LYS A 173 4.68 -7.73 12.00
N LEU A 174 4.00 -6.59 12.00
CA LEU A 174 2.78 -6.35 11.23
C LEU A 174 3.08 -5.31 10.15
N TYR A 175 2.89 -5.70 8.91
CA TYR A 175 2.91 -4.77 7.78
C TYR A 175 1.48 -4.44 7.38
N ILE A 176 1.10 -3.17 7.47
CA ILE A 176 -0.27 -2.73 7.18
C ILE A 176 -0.39 -2.49 5.67
N GLU A 177 -1.16 -3.35 5.02
CA GLU A 177 -1.45 -3.29 3.59
C GLU A 177 -2.59 -2.28 3.29
N PRO A 178 -2.75 -1.83 2.02
CA PRO A 178 -3.94 -1.12 1.59
C PRO A 178 -5.22 -1.91 1.86
N LEU A 179 -6.36 -1.21 2.01
CA LEU A 179 -7.67 -1.85 2.11
C LEU A 179 -7.93 -2.74 0.88
N LYS A 180 -8.54 -3.89 1.12
CA LYS A 180 -8.90 -4.84 0.07
C LYS A 180 -10.02 -4.30 -0.82
N PRO A 181 -10.14 -4.81 -2.07
CA PRO A 181 -11.26 -4.44 -2.94
C PRO A 181 -12.63 -4.65 -2.32
N SER A 182 -12.84 -5.72 -1.55
CA SER A 182 -14.10 -5.97 -0.83
C SER A 182 -14.45 -4.87 0.16
N ALA A 183 -13.48 -4.35 0.89
CA ALA A 183 -13.67 -3.23 1.82
C ALA A 183 -14.04 -1.92 1.10
N LEU A 184 -13.47 -1.70 -0.09
CA LEU A 184 -13.86 -0.55 -0.92
C LEU A 184 -15.30 -0.69 -1.45
N VAL A 185 -15.71 -1.90 -1.81
CA VAL A 185 -17.08 -2.21 -2.22
C VAL A 185 -18.07 -1.93 -1.08
N GLU A 186 -17.79 -2.44 0.12
CA GLU A 186 -18.58 -2.17 1.34
C GLU A 186 -18.68 -0.66 1.60
N MET A 187 -17.57 0.05 1.52
CA MET A 187 -17.54 1.50 1.70
C MET A 187 -18.42 2.23 0.68
N LEU A 188 -18.31 1.91 -0.61
CA LEU A 188 -19.13 2.54 -1.65
C LEU A 188 -20.62 2.21 -1.50
N GLU A 189 -20.96 1.05 -0.92
CA GLU A 189 -22.31 0.65 -0.59
C GLU A 189 -22.87 1.50 0.55
N ASP A 190 -22.13 1.68 1.64
CA ASP A 190 -22.50 2.53 2.78
C ASP A 190 -22.78 3.98 2.35
N TYR A 191 -22.06 4.49 1.33
CA TYR A 191 -22.30 5.82 0.75
C TYR A 191 -23.33 5.86 -0.40
N ASN A 192 -23.99 4.72 -0.74
CA ASN A 192 -24.97 4.59 -1.83
C ASN A 192 -24.43 4.97 -3.22
N VAL A 193 -23.13 4.75 -3.48
CA VAL A 193 -22.47 5.06 -4.75
C VAL A 193 -21.79 3.83 -5.38
N LYS A 194 -22.16 2.62 -4.94
CA LYS A 194 -21.63 1.35 -5.44
C LYS A 194 -22.01 1.14 -6.90
N THR A 195 -21.06 1.35 -7.78
CA THR A 195 -21.12 0.95 -9.20
C THR A 195 -19.74 0.47 -9.64
N PRO A 196 -19.62 -0.43 -10.66
CA PRO A 196 -18.34 -0.83 -11.22
C PRO A 196 -17.48 0.37 -11.66
N SER A 197 -18.11 1.38 -12.27
CA SER A 197 -17.45 2.60 -12.73
C SER A 197 -16.89 3.45 -11.58
N ASN A 198 -17.61 3.56 -10.46
CA ASN A 198 -17.14 4.30 -9.29
C ASN A 198 -16.05 3.52 -8.55
N LEU A 199 -16.19 2.21 -8.42
CA LEU A 199 -15.14 1.38 -7.82
C LEU A 199 -13.81 1.54 -8.57
N LEU A 200 -13.85 1.37 -9.89
CA LEU A 200 -12.65 1.56 -10.71
C LEU A 200 -12.09 2.98 -10.60
N PHE A 201 -12.95 3.99 -10.64
CA PHE A 201 -12.53 5.39 -10.54
C PHE A 201 -11.81 5.66 -9.22
N TYR A 202 -12.44 5.36 -8.08
CA TYR A 202 -11.84 5.61 -6.77
C TYR A 202 -10.60 4.74 -6.54
N TYR A 203 -10.62 3.48 -6.97
CA TYR A 203 -9.45 2.62 -6.90
C TYR A 203 -8.31 3.16 -7.76
N SER A 204 -8.59 3.67 -8.97
CA SER A 204 -7.58 4.24 -9.84
C SER A 204 -6.88 5.45 -9.23
N LEU A 205 -7.63 6.31 -8.53
CA LEU A 205 -7.08 7.51 -7.90
C LEU A 205 -6.40 7.20 -6.56
N PHE A 206 -6.96 6.31 -5.75
CA PHE A 206 -6.63 6.22 -4.34
C PHE A 206 -6.16 4.82 -3.89
N GLY A 207 -6.33 3.79 -4.73
CA GLY A 207 -6.10 2.41 -4.31
C GLY A 207 -6.93 2.07 -3.08
N GLY A 208 -6.33 1.37 -2.12
CA GLY A 208 -6.92 1.07 -0.83
C GLY A 208 -6.42 1.95 0.31
N VAL A 209 -6.01 3.21 0.08
CA VAL A 209 -5.46 4.08 1.13
C VAL A 209 -6.56 4.84 1.86
N PRO A 210 -6.84 4.56 3.16
CA PRO A 210 -8.00 5.09 3.89
C PRO A 210 -8.07 6.61 3.95
N LYS A 211 -6.93 7.30 4.05
CA LYS A 211 -6.84 8.77 4.13
C LYS A 211 -7.61 9.47 3.01
N TYR A 212 -7.55 8.95 1.79
CA TYR A 212 -8.18 9.60 0.64
C TYR A 212 -9.69 9.44 0.66
N TYR A 213 -10.19 8.29 1.13
CA TYR A 213 -11.63 8.06 1.34
C TYR A 213 -12.18 8.90 2.49
N PHE A 214 -11.38 9.11 3.54
CA PHE A 214 -11.70 10.08 4.58
C PHE A 214 -11.85 11.51 4.03
N LEU A 215 -10.99 11.93 3.10
CA LEU A 215 -11.14 13.23 2.43
C LEU A 215 -12.41 13.30 1.59
N LEU A 216 -12.76 12.22 0.86
CA LEU A 216 -14.04 12.17 0.13
C LEU A 216 -15.24 12.36 1.05
N ASP A 217 -15.23 11.73 2.23
CA ASP A 217 -16.28 11.91 3.24
C ASP A 217 -16.33 13.35 3.77
N ARG A 218 -15.18 13.88 4.22
CA ARG A 218 -15.09 15.23 4.81
C ARG A 218 -15.50 16.34 3.87
N TYR A 219 -15.16 16.21 2.60
CA TYR A 219 -15.55 17.16 1.54
C TYR A 219 -16.90 16.83 0.89
N LYS A 220 -17.61 15.78 1.37
CA LYS A 220 -18.91 15.29 0.83
C LYS A 220 -18.84 15.02 -0.67
N LEU A 221 -17.77 14.37 -1.12
CA LEU A 221 -17.49 14.17 -2.53
C LEU A 221 -17.98 12.83 -3.09
N PHE A 222 -18.38 11.87 -2.25
CA PHE A 222 -18.88 10.58 -2.74
C PHE A 222 -20.05 10.70 -3.75
N PRO A 223 -21.10 11.55 -3.53
CA PRO A 223 -22.18 11.69 -4.48
C PRO A 223 -21.87 12.63 -5.66
N LYS A 224 -20.65 13.18 -5.72
CA LYS A 224 -20.29 14.17 -6.72
C LYS A 224 -19.76 13.53 -8.01
N SER A 225 -19.74 14.31 -9.09
CA SER A 225 -19.18 13.88 -10.37
C SER A 225 -17.67 13.60 -10.23
N LYS A 226 -17.15 12.72 -11.09
CA LYS A 226 -15.70 12.42 -11.16
C LYS A 226 -14.87 13.68 -11.40
N ALA A 227 -15.38 14.62 -12.21
CA ALA A 227 -14.74 15.91 -12.47
C ALA A 227 -14.63 16.75 -11.19
N GLU A 228 -15.70 16.81 -10.43
CA GLU A 228 -15.74 17.58 -9.17
C GLU A 228 -14.78 16.97 -8.12
N VAL A 229 -14.72 15.63 -8.04
CA VAL A 229 -13.75 14.93 -7.15
C VAL A 229 -12.30 15.29 -7.51
N ILE A 230 -11.94 15.17 -8.79
CA ILE A 230 -10.57 15.50 -9.24
C ILE A 230 -10.28 16.97 -9.01
N LYS A 231 -11.21 17.86 -9.40
CA LYS A 231 -11.06 19.30 -9.25
C LYS A 231 -10.81 19.68 -7.79
N LYS A 232 -11.70 19.25 -6.88
CA LYS A 232 -11.68 19.61 -5.45
C LYS A 232 -10.48 19.06 -4.70
N LEU A 233 -10.02 17.87 -5.05
CA LEU A 233 -8.93 17.23 -4.32
C LEU A 233 -7.54 17.55 -4.87
N PHE A 234 -7.42 17.86 -6.17
CA PHE A 234 -6.11 17.98 -6.81
C PHE A 234 -5.86 19.29 -7.56
N CYS A 235 -6.91 19.90 -8.18
CA CYS A 235 -6.69 20.96 -9.18
C CYS A 235 -6.93 22.36 -8.62
N GLU A 236 -7.87 22.54 -7.70
CA GLU A 236 -8.16 23.86 -7.13
C GLU A 236 -6.93 24.40 -6.36
N ARG A 237 -6.82 25.71 -6.28
CA ARG A 237 -5.79 26.35 -5.47
C ARG A 237 -5.94 25.91 -4.02
N ASN A 238 -4.86 25.42 -3.40
CA ASN A 238 -4.85 24.84 -2.04
C ASN A 238 -5.68 23.56 -1.91
N ALA A 239 -5.89 22.80 -3.00
CA ALA A 239 -6.52 21.50 -2.92
C ALA A 239 -5.74 20.56 -1.98
N PRO A 240 -6.44 19.72 -1.16
CA PRO A 240 -5.82 18.95 -0.10
C PRO A 240 -4.77 17.93 -0.57
N LEU A 241 -4.78 17.55 -1.85
CA LEU A 241 -3.80 16.63 -2.43
C LEU A 241 -2.88 17.29 -3.46
N GLN A 242 -2.90 18.62 -3.54
CA GLN A 242 -2.05 19.37 -4.48
C GLN A 242 -0.56 19.12 -4.26
N ASN A 243 -0.11 18.99 -3.01
CA ASN A 243 1.28 18.76 -2.63
C ASN A 243 1.55 17.34 -2.12
N GLU A 244 0.63 16.41 -2.34
CA GLU A 244 0.62 15.06 -1.77
C GLU A 244 1.95 14.32 -1.92
N GLY A 245 2.49 14.23 -3.12
CA GLY A 245 3.76 13.53 -3.34
C GLY A 245 4.95 14.20 -2.65
N ARG A 246 4.96 15.53 -2.56
CA ARG A 246 6.02 16.25 -1.84
C ARG A 246 5.96 15.96 -0.33
N GLU A 247 4.76 16.04 0.26
CA GLU A 247 4.56 15.78 1.68
C GLU A 247 4.91 14.35 2.08
N ILE A 248 4.68 13.38 1.19
CA ILE A 248 5.03 11.97 1.45
C ILE A 248 6.54 11.77 1.39
N PHE A 249 7.23 12.33 0.40
CA PHE A 249 8.57 11.86 0.04
C PHE A 249 9.74 12.78 0.40
N ILE A 250 9.50 14.07 0.73
CA ILE A 250 10.61 14.96 1.10
C ILE A 250 11.40 14.40 2.30
N GLU A 251 10.72 13.85 3.30
CA GLU A 251 11.38 13.26 4.46
C GLU A 251 12.09 11.94 4.15
N GLU A 252 11.60 11.16 3.17
CA GLU A 252 12.20 9.89 2.77
C GLU A 252 13.48 10.11 1.94
N PHE A 253 13.46 11.06 1.00
CA PHE A 253 14.54 11.21 0.02
C PHE A 253 15.63 12.20 0.42
N GLY A 254 15.37 13.07 1.39
CA GLY A 254 16.34 14.09 1.83
C GLY A 254 16.77 15.00 0.67
N LYS A 255 18.08 15.32 0.60
CA LYS A 255 18.64 16.26 -0.40
C LYS A 255 18.56 15.77 -1.86
N ASN A 256 18.45 14.47 -2.09
CA ASN A 256 18.46 13.86 -3.43
C ASN A 256 17.05 13.73 -4.06
N TYR A 257 16.03 14.33 -3.45
CA TYR A 257 14.62 14.18 -3.89
C TYR A 257 14.40 14.47 -5.39
N GLY A 258 15.16 15.39 -6.00
CA GLY A 258 14.98 15.74 -7.41
C GLY A 258 15.19 14.58 -8.38
N VAL A 259 16.19 13.71 -8.13
CA VAL A 259 16.44 12.53 -8.96
C VAL A 259 15.32 11.52 -8.82
N TYR A 260 14.91 11.20 -7.60
CA TYR A 260 13.81 10.27 -7.35
C TYR A 260 12.49 10.78 -7.93
N PHE A 261 12.22 12.07 -7.84
CA PHE A 261 11.02 12.68 -8.42
C PHE A 261 11.00 12.57 -9.95
N SER A 262 12.15 12.79 -10.61
CA SER A 262 12.28 12.61 -12.05
C SER A 262 12.02 11.17 -12.48
N ILE A 263 12.53 10.18 -11.73
CA ILE A 263 12.28 8.76 -11.96
C ILE A 263 10.79 8.41 -11.77
N LEU A 264 10.17 8.86 -10.67
CA LEU A 264 8.76 8.63 -10.41
C LEU A 264 7.86 9.29 -11.46
N GLN A 265 8.19 10.50 -11.90
CA GLN A 265 7.49 11.18 -12.99
C GLN A 265 7.61 10.40 -14.30
N SER A 266 8.79 9.88 -14.63
CA SER A 266 9.03 9.04 -15.81
C SER A 266 8.14 7.80 -15.80
N ILE A 267 8.15 7.06 -14.67
CA ILE A 267 7.34 5.85 -14.51
C ILE A 267 5.83 6.18 -14.60
N ALA A 268 5.37 7.23 -13.93
CA ALA A 268 3.98 7.68 -13.96
C ALA A 268 3.54 8.10 -15.39
N SER A 269 4.47 8.58 -16.21
CA SER A 269 4.23 8.95 -17.62
C SER A 269 4.22 7.75 -18.58
N GLY A 270 4.46 6.50 -18.06
CA GLY A 270 4.41 5.27 -18.85
C GLY A 270 5.76 4.68 -19.24
N ASN A 271 6.89 5.30 -18.86
CA ASN A 271 8.21 4.74 -19.07
C ASN A 271 8.51 3.69 -17.99
N THR A 272 8.16 2.45 -18.26
CA THR A 272 8.27 1.36 -17.26
C THR A 272 9.55 0.54 -17.36
N GLN A 273 10.31 0.67 -18.44
CA GLN A 273 11.57 -0.05 -18.64
C GLN A 273 12.76 0.80 -18.20
N MET A 274 13.76 0.18 -17.56
CA MET A 274 14.96 0.85 -17.03
C MET A 274 15.63 1.78 -18.06
N VAL A 275 15.78 1.33 -19.31
CA VAL A 275 16.38 2.13 -20.39
C VAL A 275 15.56 3.40 -20.64
N ARG A 276 14.24 3.28 -20.80
CA ARG A 276 13.35 4.44 -21.06
C ARG A 276 13.31 5.40 -19.87
N ILE A 277 13.39 4.90 -18.63
CA ILE A 277 13.47 5.73 -17.43
C ILE A 277 14.80 6.52 -17.43
N ALA A 278 15.91 5.85 -17.73
CA ALA A 278 17.23 6.47 -17.80
C ALA A 278 17.28 7.58 -18.85
N ASP A 279 16.77 7.30 -20.06
CA ASP A 279 16.71 8.26 -21.17
C ASP A 279 15.84 9.49 -20.81
N TYR A 280 14.67 9.26 -20.21
CA TYR A 280 13.77 10.35 -19.78
C TYR A 280 14.41 11.25 -18.73
N CYS A 281 15.17 10.67 -17.79
CA CYS A 281 15.81 11.40 -16.69
C CYS A 281 17.17 12.00 -17.09
N GLY A 282 17.73 11.66 -18.25
CA GLY A 282 19.10 12.04 -18.63
C GLY A 282 20.17 11.41 -17.74
N ILE A 283 19.92 10.23 -17.18
CA ILE A 283 20.79 9.52 -16.25
C ILE A 283 21.44 8.34 -16.98
N ASN A 284 22.74 8.14 -16.75
CA ASN A 284 23.44 6.99 -17.32
C ASN A 284 22.79 5.67 -16.87
N ILE A 285 22.63 4.72 -17.81
CA ILE A 285 22.00 3.41 -17.56
C ILE A 285 22.70 2.61 -16.44
N ASN A 286 23.99 2.78 -16.26
CA ASN A 286 24.75 2.12 -15.20
C ASN A 286 24.47 2.74 -13.82
N SER A 287 24.08 4.00 -13.76
CA SER A 287 23.80 4.73 -12.50
C SER A 287 22.36 4.65 -12.07
N ILE A 288 21.38 4.53 -13.01
CA ILE A 288 19.96 4.52 -12.70
C ILE A 288 19.56 3.29 -11.86
N GLY A 289 20.29 2.15 -12.02
CA GLY A 289 20.01 0.90 -11.32
C GLY A 289 19.99 1.06 -9.81
N LYS A 290 20.93 1.83 -9.26
CA LYS A 290 21.01 2.13 -7.82
C LYS A 290 19.74 2.83 -7.31
N TYR A 291 19.30 3.88 -8.00
CA TYR A 291 18.09 4.62 -7.62
C TYR A 291 16.82 3.78 -7.72
N LEU A 292 16.71 2.95 -8.77
CA LEU A 292 15.59 2.03 -8.93
C LEU A 292 15.56 0.96 -7.84
N GLU A 293 16.72 0.47 -7.43
CA GLU A 293 16.83 -0.49 -6.32
C GLU A 293 16.47 0.16 -4.99
N GLU A 294 16.95 1.36 -4.70
CA GLU A 294 16.58 2.11 -3.51
C GLU A 294 15.06 2.37 -3.46
N LEU A 295 14.45 2.82 -4.57
CA LEU A 295 13.00 3.02 -4.66
C LEU A 295 12.21 1.72 -4.49
N THR A 296 12.76 0.57 -4.92
CA THR A 296 12.10 -0.73 -4.83
C THR A 296 12.28 -1.38 -3.46
N SER A 297 13.52 -1.46 -2.97
CA SER A 297 13.88 -2.27 -1.80
C SER A 297 13.89 -1.46 -0.51
N LEU A 298 14.47 -0.25 -0.54
CA LEU A 298 14.63 0.60 0.63
C LEU A 298 13.36 1.41 0.92
N TYR A 299 12.82 2.11 -0.09
CA TYR A 299 11.67 2.99 0.08
C TYR A 299 10.33 2.30 -0.16
N LYS A 300 10.31 1.20 -0.91
CA LYS A 300 9.09 0.46 -1.31
C LYS A 300 8.03 1.34 -1.96
N ILE A 301 8.45 2.27 -2.81
CA ILE A 301 7.57 3.19 -3.55
C ILE A 301 7.21 2.65 -4.91
N ILE A 302 8.18 1.96 -5.55
CA ILE A 302 7.97 1.26 -6.80
C ILE A 302 8.15 -0.23 -6.62
N GLU A 303 7.61 -1.00 -7.53
CA GLU A 303 7.91 -2.42 -7.65
C GLU A 303 8.43 -2.74 -9.05
N ARG A 304 9.29 -3.73 -9.14
CA ARG A 304 9.76 -4.29 -10.39
C ARG A 304 8.97 -5.56 -10.69
N LYS A 305 8.16 -5.53 -11.73
CA LYS A 305 7.41 -6.69 -12.22
C LYS A 305 8.19 -7.42 -13.29
N LEU A 306 8.13 -8.74 -13.24
CA LEU A 306 8.55 -9.65 -14.30
C LEU A 306 7.34 -10.35 -14.91
N PRO A 307 7.40 -10.85 -16.16
CA PRO A 307 6.40 -11.77 -16.64
C PRO A 307 6.19 -12.89 -15.63
N VAL A 308 4.96 -13.28 -15.37
CA VAL A 308 4.62 -14.23 -14.28
C VAL A 308 5.30 -15.60 -14.44
N THR A 309 5.69 -15.95 -15.66
CA THR A 309 6.40 -17.19 -15.99
C THR A 309 7.93 -17.04 -16.01
N GLU A 310 8.46 -15.84 -15.70
CA GLU A 310 9.90 -15.60 -15.65
C GLU A 310 10.44 -15.86 -14.23
N TYR A 311 11.38 -16.76 -14.12
CA TYR A 311 11.98 -17.16 -12.83
C TYR A 311 13.32 -16.46 -12.55
N LYS A 312 13.96 -15.86 -13.57
CA LYS A 312 15.24 -15.16 -13.40
C LYS A 312 15.02 -13.74 -12.93
N VAL A 313 15.38 -13.46 -11.68
CA VAL A 313 15.22 -12.14 -11.07
C VAL A 313 15.97 -11.04 -11.83
N GLU A 314 17.13 -11.36 -12.41
CA GLU A 314 17.97 -10.43 -13.18
C GLU A 314 17.50 -10.21 -14.63
N ALA A 315 16.39 -10.86 -15.03
CA ALA A 315 15.90 -10.75 -16.41
C ALA A 315 15.68 -9.29 -16.83
N LYS A 316 16.30 -8.89 -17.97
CA LYS A 316 16.30 -7.50 -18.49
C LYS A 316 14.94 -7.03 -19.04
N ILE A 317 13.88 -7.83 -18.85
CA ILE A 317 12.50 -7.54 -19.28
C ILE A 317 11.62 -6.97 -18.17
N GLY A 318 12.18 -6.68 -16.99
CA GLY A 318 11.45 -6.12 -15.87
C GLY A 318 10.85 -4.75 -16.20
N ARG A 319 9.64 -4.53 -15.69
CA ARG A 319 8.91 -3.24 -15.76
C ARG A 319 8.74 -2.69 -14.36
N TYR A 320 8.93 -1.37 -14.21
CA TYR A 320 8.74 -0.66 -12.96
C TYR A 320 7.38 0.02 -12.93
N ARG A 321 6.73 -0.02 -11.79
CA ARG A 321 5.49 0.73 -11.54
C ARG A 321 5.48 1.35 -10.15
N ILE A 322 4.78 2.47 -9.99
CA ILE A 322 4.50 3.08 -8.70
C ILE A 322 3.39 2.27 -8.02
N ILE A 323 3.65 1.84 -6.78
CA ILE A 323 2.74 0.97 -6.04
C ILE A 323 1.49 1.75 -5.57
N ASP A 324 1.65 3.03 -5.18
CA ASP A 324 0.56 3.88 -4.70
C ASP A 324 -0.16 4.58 -5.85
N ASN A 325 -1.49 4.38 -5.93
CA ASN A 325 -2.28 4.93 -7.03
C ASN A 325 -2.38 6.46 -6.96
N ALA A 326 -2.52 7.04 -5.76
CA ALA A 326 -2.60 8.49 -5.63
C ALA A 326 -1.27 9.16 -5.97
N VAL A 327 -0.17 8.54 -5.58
CA VAL A 327 1.18 8.97 -5.97
C VAL A 327 1.36 8.88 -7.48
N SER A 328 0.94 7.75 -8.10
CA SER A 328 0.99 7.57 -9.55
C SER A 328 0.17 8.63 -10.29
N PHE A 329 -1.07 8.90 -9.82
CA PHE A 329 -1.92 9.96 -10.34
C PHE A 329 -1.29 11.34 -10.18
N TRP A 330 -0.74 11.62 -8.98
CA TRP A 330 -0.12 12.90 -8.66
C TRP A 330 1.08 13.21 -9.57
N PHE A 331 2.02 12.26 -9.75
CA PHE A 331 3.16 12.47 -10.65
C PHE A 331 2.76 12.61 -12.10
N ARG A 332 1.74 11.84 -12.57
CA ARG A 332 1.30 11.85 -13.95
C ARG A 332 0.63 13.16 -14.32
N TYR A 333 -0.20 13.72 -13.44
CA TYR A 333 -1.07 14.83 -13.77
C TYR A 333 -0.78 16.11 -12.99
N ILE A 334 -0.47 16.03 -11.71
CA ILE A 334 -0.37 17.20 -10.85
C ILE A 334 1.06 17.75 -10.86
N TYR A 335 2.04 16.93 -10.53
CA TYR A 335 3.45 17.34 -10.49
C TYR A 335 3.93 17.90 -11.83
N LYS A 336 3.55 17.26 -12.93
CA LYS A 336 3.90 17.66 -14.30
C LYS A 336 3.29 19.01 -14.72
N ASN A 337 2.16 19.40 -14.12
CA ASN A 337 1.37 20.57 -14.53
C ASN A 337 1.24 21.61 -13.40
N GLN A 338 2.19 21.70 -12.47
CA GLN A 338 2.12 22.63 -11.33
C GLN A 338 1.94 24.10 -11.75
N SER A 339 2.59 24.51 -12.84
CA SER A 339 2.43 25.87 -13.36
C SER A 339 0.98 26.23 -13.72
N LEU A 340 0.17 25.26 -14.23
CA LEU A 340 -1.25 25.51 -14.48
C LEU A 340 -2.04 25.75 -13.20
N ILE A 341 -1.67 25.06 -12.12
CA ILE A 341 -2.31 25.24 -10.81
C ILE A 341 -1.94 26.62 -10.23
N GLU A 342 -0.66 26.99 -10.34
CA GLU A 342 -0.16 28.26 -9.81
C GLU A 342 -0.80 29.48 -10.48
N ILE A 343 -1.05 29.41 -11.79
CA ILE A 343 -1.72 30.49 -12.56
C ILE A 343 -3.26 30.40 -12.56
N GLY A 344 -3.83 29.36 -11.89
CA GLY A 344 -5.29 29.20 -11.73
C GLY A 344 -6.00 28.61 -12.96
N GLU A 345 -5.29 27.96 -13.88
CA GLU A 345 -5.84 27.34 -15.09
C GLU A 345 -6.40 25.94 -14.85
N GLU A 346 -7.29 25.81 -13.85
CA GLU A 346 -7.89 24.55 -13.41
C GLU A 346 -8.62 23.80 -14.51
N LYS A 347 -9.31 24.54 -15.42
CA LYS A 347 -10.05 23.96 -16.52
C LYS A 347 -9.12 23.28 -17.52
N ILE A 348 -8.03 23.91 -17.90
CA ILE A 348 -7.03 23.34 -18.82
C ILE A 348 -6.43 22.08 -18.21
N LEU A 349 -6.14 22.11 -16.91
CA LEU A 349 -5.62 20.93 -16.20
C LEU A 349 -6.63 19.79 -16.20
N LEU A 350 -7.90 20.06 -15.91
CA LEU A 350 -8.97 19.05 -15.95
C LEU A 350 -9.13 18.44 -17.35
N ASP A 351 -9.13 19.25 -18.39
CA ASP A 351 -9.26 18.78 -19.77
C ASP A 351 -8.08 17.85 -20.15
N LYS A 352 -6.85 18.19 -19.73
CA LYS A 352 -5.68 17.31 -19.91
C LYS A 352 -5.80 16.00 -19.16
N ILE A 353 -6.31 16.02 -17.93
CA ILE A 353 -6.53 14.80 -17.13
C ILE A 353 -7.57 13.92 -17.84
N TYR A 354 -8.69 14.50 -18.26
CA TYR A 354 -9.76 13.74 -18.90
C TYR A 354 -9.38 13.14 -20.26
N ALA A 355 -8.52 13.81 -21.03
CA ALA A 355 -8.02 13.28 -22.29
C ALA A 355 -7.24 11.96 -22.13
N ASP A 356 -6.63 11.72 -20.99
CA ASP A 356 -5.80 10.53 -20.72
C ASP A 356 -6.36 9.61 -19.61
N LEU A 357 -7.41 10.04 -18.90
CA LEU A 357 -7.94 9.33 -17.73
C LEU A 357 -8.36 7.88 -18.04
N ASN A 358 -8.98 7.64 -19.19
CA ASN A 358 -9.39 6.30 -19.60
C ASN A 358 -8.17 5.37 -19.80
N THR A 359 -7.07 5.89 -20.36
CA THR A 359 -5.82 5.13 -20.49
C THR A 359 -5.26 4.76 -19.12
N PHE A 360 -5.20 5.75 -18.21
CA PHE A 360 -4.76 5.53 -16.84
C PHE A 360 -5.64 4.51 -16.10
N MET A 361 -6.97 4.66 -16.21
CA MET A 361 -7.92 3.73 -15.59
C MET A 361 -7.84 2.32 -16.21
N GLY A 362 -7.48 2.19 -17.48
CA GLY A 362 -7.27 0.88 -18.13
C GLY A 362 -6.18 0.07 -17.43
N PHE A 363 -5.01 0.67 -17.18
CA PHE A 363 -3.93 0.01 -16.41
C PHE A 363 -4.36 -0.29 -14.97
N LYS A 364 -5.13 0.59 -14.34
CA LYS A 364 -5.63 0.37 -12.98
C LYS A 364 -6.73 -0.67 -12.92
N PHE A 365 -7.46 -0.88 -13.99
CA PHE A 365 -8.45 -1.95 -14.11
C PHE A 365 -7.80 -3.34 -14.08
N GLU A 366 -6.70 -3.54 -14.79
CA GLU A 366 -5.93 -4.78 -14.70
C GLU A 366 -5.43 -5.06 -13.27
N GLU A 367 -4.94 -4.02 -12.58
CA GLU A 367 -4.50 -4.13 -11.18
C GLU A 367 -5.66 -4.46 -10.25
N LEU A 368 -6.83 -3.83 -10.43
CA LEU A 368 -8.04 -4.09 -9.66
C LEU A 368 -8.52 -5.53 -9.85
N ILE A 369 -8.59 -6.02 -11.10
CA ILE A 369 -8.98 -7.40 -11.38
C ILE A 369 -8.03 -8.39 -10.72
N LYS A 370 -6.70 -8.19 -10.84
CA LYS A 370 -5.70 -9.04 -10.16
C LYS A 370 -5.92 -9.06 -8.64
N SER A 371 -6.17 -7.89 -8.03
CA SER A 371 -6.41 -7.77 -6.59
C SER A 371 -7.68 -8.52 -6.15
N ILE A 372 -8.76 -8.42 -6.90
CA ILE A 372 -10.01 -9.15 -6.64
C ILE A 372 -9.79 -10.66 -6.78
N LEU A 373 -9.10 -11.11 -7.83
CA LEU A 373 -8.81 -12.52 -8.03
C LEU A 373 -7.94 -13.09 -6.90
N ILE A 374 -6.92 -12.35 -6.44
CA ILE A 374 -6.08 -12.74 -5.30
C ILE A 374 -6.93 -12.86 -4.03
N GLU A 375 -7.78 -11.89 -3.76
CA GLU A 375 -8.65 -11.91 -2.58
C GLU A 375 -9.59 -13.11 -2.56
N LYS A 376 -10.12 -13.49 -3.72
CA LYS A 376 -11.06 -14.61 -3.87
C LYS A 376 -10.40 -15.99 -4.08
N ASN A 377 -9.11 -16.04 -4.34
CA ASN A 377 -8.43 -17.30 -4.66
C ASN A 377 -8.44 -18.32 -3.52
N SER A 378 -8.38 -17.87 -2.27
CA SER A 378 -8.40 -18.73 -1.08
C SER A 378 -9.79 -19.24 -0.69
N ASP A 379 -10.84 -18.62 -1.21
CA ASP A 379 -12.24 -18.99 -0.93
C ASP A 379 -12.77 -19.92 -2.01
N VAL A 380 -12.71 -21.24 -1.73
CA VAL A 380 -13.12 -22.30 -2.67
C VAL A 380 -14.55 -22.12 -3.18
N GLY A 381 -15.45 -21.55 -2.35
CA GLY A 381 -16.85 -21.32 -2.70
C GLY A 381 -17.08 -20.09 -3.57
N ASN A 382 -16.19 -19.10 -3.52
CA ASN A 382 -16.33 -17.80 -4.18
C ASN A 382 -15.25 -17.51 -5.23
N ASN A 383 -14.35 -18.48 -5.50
CA ASN A 383 -13.36 -18.31 -6.56
C ASN A 383 -14.06 -18.27 -7.94
N PRO A 384 -13.98 -17.16 -8.69
CA PRO A 384 -14.64 -17.05 -9.99
C PRO A 384 -13.93 -17.87 -11.08
N LEU A 385 -12.66 -18.21 -10.89
CA LEU A 385 -11.85 -18.95 -11.83
C LEU A 385 -12.10 -20.47 -11.74
N PRO A 386 -11.82 -21.23 -12.81
CA PRO A 386 -12.08 -22.68 -12.85
C PRO A 386 -11.12 -23.50 -11.96
N PHE A 387 -10.12 -22.87 -11.34
CA PHE A 387 -9.16 -23.49 -10.44
C PHE A 387 -8.55 -22.46 -9.49
N GLN A 388 -7.96 -22.91 -8.38
CA GLN A 388 -7.14 -22.07 -7.53
C GLN A 388 -5.74 -21.93 -8.13
N PHE A 389 -5.26 -20.70 -8.28
CA PHE A 389 -3.93 -20.47 -8.83
C PHE A 389 -2.87 -20.39 -7.72
N THR A 390 -1.65 -20.82 -8.06
CA THR A 390 -0.45 -20.65 -7.21
C THR A 390 0.28 -19.37 -7.55
N LYS A 391 0.18 -18.89 -8.81
CA LYS A 391 0.77 -17.62 -9.26
C LYS A 391 -0.17 -16.86 -10.17
N ILE A 392 -0.11 -15.52 -10.10
CA ILE A 392 -0.84 -14.59 -10.96
C ILE A 392 0.01 -13.37 -11.28
N GLY A 393 -0.05 -12.89 -12.52
CA GLY A 393 0.64 -11.70 -12.99
C GLY A 393 0.25 -11.31 -14.39
N GLY A 394 1.05 -10.46 -15.04
CA GLY A 394 1.00 -10.21 -16.47
C GLY A 394 2.07 -11.02 -17.22
N PHE A 395 1.95 -11.09 -18.51
CA PHE A 395 2.97 -11.66 -19.39
C PHE A 395 3.31 -10.69 -20.52
N TRP A 396 4.60 -10.54 -20.84
CA TRP A 396 5.08 -9.75 -21.97
C TRP A 396 6.41 -10.27 -22.48
N THR A 397 6.68 -9.99 -23.76
CA THR A 397 7.95 -10.31 -24.40
C THR A 397 8.71 -9.03 -24.79
N LYS A 398 10.02 -9.17 -24.99
CA LYS A 398 10.86 -8.05 -25.39
C LYS A 398 10.86 -7.80 -26.91
N LYS A 399 10.88 -8.90 -27.68
CA LYS A 399 11.13 -8.85 -29.14
C LYS A 399 9.87 -8.65 -29.97
N GLU A 400 8.74 -9.18 -29.53
CA GLU A 400 7.52 -9.29 -30.36
C GLU A 400 6.39 -8.39 -29.88
N ASN A 401 6.65 -7.54 -28.88
CA ASN A 401 5.69 -6.61 -28.28
C ASN A 401 4.36 -7.27 -27.87
N ILE A 402 4.45 -8.54 -27.43
CA ILE A 402 3.32 -9.34 -26.97
C ILE A 402 3.07 -9.02 -25.51
N GLU A 403 1.81 -8.81 -25.16
CA GLU A 403 1.37 -8.54 -23.80
C GLU A 403 0.03 -9.23 -23.53
N ILE A 404 -0.08 -9.89 -22.36
CA ILE A 404 -1.31 -10.48 -21.81
C ILE A 404 -1.49 -9.91 -20.42
N ASP A 405 -2.65 -9.30 -20.16
CA ASP A 405 -2.91 -8.53 -18.96
C ASP A 405 -2.92 -9.39 -17.71
N ILE A 406 -3.50 -10.58 -17.78
CA ILE A 406 -3.61 -11.54 -16.68
C ILE A 406 -3.19 -12.92 -17.17
N VAL A 407 -2.23 -13.50 -16.47
CA VAL A 407 -1.89 -14.93 -16.58
C VAL A 407 -1.85 -15.48 -15.17
N ALA A 408 -2.70 -16.48 -14.88
CA ALA A 408 -2.67 -17.18 -13.60
C ALA A 408 -2.56 -18.69 -13.84
N TYR A 409 -1.75 -19.38 -13.03
CA TYR A 409 -1.56 -20.80 -13.19
C TYR A 409 -1.43 -21.55 -11.86
N ASN A 410 -1.72 -22.86 -11.92
CA ASN A 410 -1.51 -23.80 -10.83
C ASN A 410 -0.42 -24.79 -11.23
N GLU A 411 0.67 -24.81 -10.46
CA GLU A 411 1.84 -25.63 -10.78
C GLU A 411 1.60 -27.13 -10.60
N GLU A 412 0.72 -27.53 -9.67
CA GLU A 412 0.40 -28.92 -9.39
C GLU A 412 -0.60 -29.48 -10.41
N GLU A 413 -1.69 -28.73 -10.66
CA GLU A 413 -2.76 -29.13 -11.54
C GLU A 413 -2.44 -28.94 -13.04
N LYS A 414 -1.31 -28.29 -13.37
CA LYS A 414 -0.92 -27.91 -14.74
C LYS A 414 -2.03 -27.20 -15.51
N LYS A 415 -2.70 -26.29 -14.83
CA LYS A 415 -3.76 -25.42 -15.37
C LYS A 415 -3.28 -23.99 -15.50
N ILE A 416 -3.65 -23.32 -16.58
CA ILE A 416 -3.34 -21.92 -16.84
C ILE A 416 -4.56 -21.19 -17.38
N ILE A 417 -4.77 -19.96 -16.95
CA ILE A 417 -5.77 -19.06 -17.52
C ILE A 417 -5.10 -17.80 -18.06
N PHE A 418 -5.48 -17.45 -19.27
CA PHE A 418 -5.12 -16.20 -19.92
C PHE A 418 -6.30 -15.23 -19.84
N GLY A 419 -6.07 -13.98 -19.47
CA GLY A 419 -7.08 -12.95 -19.30
C GLY A 419 -6.72 -11.67 -20.03
N GLU A 420 -7.68 -11.12 -20.77
CA GLU A 420 -7.61 -9.80 -21.37
C GLU A 420 -8.57 -8.86 -20.64
N CYS A 421 -8.15 -7.65 -20.30
CA CYS A 421 -8.94 -6.66 -19.56
C CYS A 421 -9.40 -5.53 -20.50
N LYS A 422 -10.69 -5.21 -20.52
CA LYS A 422 -11.27 -4.14 -21.33
C LYS A 422 -12.22 -3.28 -20.51
N LEU A 423 -12.09 -1.96 -20.59
CA LEU A 423 -13.11 -1.06 -20.01
C LEU A 423 -14.48 -1.23 -20.68
N ASN A 424 -14.49 -1.61 -21.95
CA ASN A 424 -15.71 -1.98 -22.66
C ASN A 424 -15.48 -3.25 -23.49
N GLY A 425 -15.91 -4.39 -22.94
CA GLY A 425 -15.80 -5.69 -23.59
C GLY A 425 -16.73 -5.88 -24.79
N ASN A 426 -17.70 -5.00 -25.00
CA ASN A 426 -18.63 -5.09 -26.15
C ASN A 426 -17.94 -4.88 -27.51
N GLY A 427 -16.74 -4.29 -27.52
CA GLY A 427 -15.93 -4.14 -28.73
C GLY A 427 -15.03 -5.34 -29.03
N PHE A 428 -14.97 -6.36 -28.17
CA PHE A 428 -14.07 -7.50 -28.34
C PHE A 428 -14.64 -8.46 -29.40
N ASN A 429 -13.97 -8.53 -30.55
CA ASN A 429 -14.46 -9.23 -31.74
C ASN A 429 -13.61 -10.47 -32.10
N SER A 430 -13.95 -11.14 -33.19
CA SER A 430 -13.25 -12.36 -33.63
C SER A 430 -11.78 -12.15 -34.00
N ILE A 431 -11.40 -10.96 -34.45
CA ILE A 431 -10.00 -10.62 -34.72
C ILE A 431 -9.24 -10.50 -33.40
N ASP A 432 -9.85 -9.89 -32.39
CA ASP A 432 -9.26 -9.77 -31.05
C ASP A 432 -9.10 -11.16 -30.39
N VAL A 433 -10.10 -12.03 -30.55
CA VAL A 433 -10.03 -13.43 -30.10
C VAL A 433 -8.84 -14.16 -30.71
N LYS A 434 -8.67 -14.06 -32.05
CA LYS A 434 -7.56 -14.71 -32.74
C LYS A 434 -6.21 -14.19 -32.22
N LYS A 435 -6.05 -12.87 -32.16
CA LYS A 435 -4.82 -12.24 -31.64
C LYS A 435 -4.55 -12.65 -30.18
N PHE A 436 -5.59 -12.73 -29.35
CA PHE A 436 -5.46 -13.11 -27.94
C PHE A 436 -4.95 -14.56 -27.80
N LYS A 437 -5.53 -15.51 -28.55
CA LYS A 437 -5.06 -16.91 -28.59
C LYS A 437 -3.63 -17.02 -29.16
N GLU A 438 -3.30 -16.23 -30.18
CA GLU A 438 -1.93 -16.15 -30.69
C GLU A 438 -0.95 -15.67 -29.61
N LYS A 439 -1.26 -14.60 -28.87
CA LYS A 439 -0.44 -14.14 -27.75
C LYS A 439 -0.21 -15.25 -26.69
N ALA A 440 -1.24 -16.02 -26.37
CA ALA A 440 -1.15 -17.10 -25.37
C ALA A 440 -0.17 -18.20 -25.81
N SER A 441 -0.01 -18.43 -27.11
CA SER A 441 0.93 -19.44 -27.65
C SER A 441 2.41 -19.08 -27.41
N PHE A 442 2.73 -17.82 -27.07
CA PHE A 442 4.10 -17.41 -26.70
C PHE A 442 4.47 -17.70 -25.24
N VAL A 443 3.51 -18.12 -24.44
CA VAL A 443 3.77 -18.51 -23.05
C VAL A 443 4.28 -19.95 -23.00
N GLU A 444 5.56 -20.13 -22.76
CA GLU A 444 6.25 -21.44 -22.81
C GLU A 444 5.96 -22.35 -21.60
N TRP A 445 5.42 -21.81 -20.50
CA TRP A 445 5.19 -22.57 -19.29
C TRP A 445 4.32 -23.82 -19.55
N GLU A 446 4.87 -25.02 -19.33
CA GLU A 446 4.22 -26.34 -19.43
C GLU A 446 3.39 -26.53 -20.72
N ARG A 447 3.80 -25.96 -21.83
CA ARG A 447 3.03 -25.78 -23.06
C ARG A 447 2.43 -27.10 -23.63
N ASN A 448 3.12 -28.22 -23.43
CA ASN A 448 2.71 -29.50 -24.02
C ASN A 448 1.71 -30.31 -23.17
N ILE A 449 1.55 -29.97 -21.89
CA ILE A 449 0.78 -30.75 -20.92
C ILE A 449 -0.24 -29.93 -20.12
N ARG A 450 -0.22 -28.59 -20.23
CA ARG A 450 -1.12 -27.71 -19.49
C ARG A 450 -2.54 -27.69 -20.08
N ALA A 451 -3.53 -27.57 -19.21
CA ALA A 451 -4.90 -27.23 -19.60
C ALA A 451 -5.07 -25.69 -19.66
N GLU A 452 -5.51 -25.18 -20.81
CA GLU A 452 -5.65 -23.76 -21.08
C GLU A 452 -7.09 -23.28 -20.93
N TYR A 453 -7.26 -22.13 -20.26
CA TYR A 453 -8.51 -21.41 -20.12
C TYR A 453 -8.33 -19.96 -20.59
N PHE A 454 -9.41 -19.36 -21.10
CA PHE A 454 -9.40 -18.00 -21.60
C PHE A 454 -10.51 -17.18 -20.95
N ALA A 455 -10.21 -15.94 -20.58
CA ALA A 455 -11.16 -15.04 -19.97
C ALA A 455 -11.08 -13.62 -20.55
N LEU A 456 -12.25 -12.98 -20.68
CA LEU A 456 -12.38 -11.55 -20.91
C LEU A 456 -12.93 -10.92 -19.63
N PHE A 457 -12.18 -9.99 -19.06
CA PHE A 457 -12.60 -9.17 -17.93
C PHE A 457 -13.07 -7.81 -18.45
N SER A 458 -14.31 -7.45 -18.19
CA SER A 458 -14.92 -6.20 -18.65
C SER A 458 -15.40 -5.35 -17.48
N LEU A 459 -15.16 -4.04 -17.54
CA LEU A 459 -15.72 -3.12 -16.56
C LEU A 459 -17.25 -3.09 -16.63
N VAL A 460 -17.80 -3.06 -17.84
CA VAL A 460 -19.25 -3.04 -18.10
C VAL A 460 -19.77 -4.43 -18.46
N ASP A 461 -21.05 -4.63 -18.28
CA ASP A 461 -21.70 -5.88 -18.69
C ASP A 461 -21.60 -6.04 -20.21
N VAL A 462 -21.22 -7.22 -20.67
CA VAL A 462 -21.11 -7.57 -22.09
C VAL A 462 -22.46 -8.09 -22.58
N LYS A 463 -22.88 -7.62 -23.77
CA LYS A 463 -24.14 -8.02 -24.39
C LYS A 463 -24.20 -9.54 -24.56
N GLU A 464 -25.35 -10.15 -24.30
CA GLU A 464 -25.54 -11.61 -24.37
C GLU A 464 -25.15 -12.21 -25.73
N GLU A 465 -25.39 -11.50 -26.82
CA GLU A 465 -24.99 -11.95 -28.16
C GLU A 465 -23.46 -12.11 -28.28
N ILE A 466 -22.71 -11.12 -27.76
CA ILE A 466 -21.25 -11.14 -27.78
C ILE A 466 -20.73 -12.22 -26.85
N LYS A 467 -21.32 -12.30 -25.63
CA LYS A 467 -20.98 -13.33 -24.65
C LYS A 467 -21.11 -14.74 -25.23
N ARG A 468 -22.26 -15.05 -25.88
CA ARG A 468 -22.48 -16.34 -26.56
C ARG A 468 -21.48 -16.62 -27.68
N LYS A 469 -21.05 -15.60 -28.43
CA LYS A 469 -19.99 -15.75 -29.44
C LYS A 469 -18.66 -16.09 -28.81
N LEU A 470 -18.28 -15.41 -27.71
CA LEU A 470 -17.04 -15.67 -26.99
C LEU A 470 -17.03 -17.04 -26.29
N GLU A 471 -18.15 -17.46 -25.74
CA GLU A 471 -18.32 -18.79 -25.13
C GLU A 471 -18.13 -19.94 -26.16
N LYS A 472 -18.62 -19.76 -27.41
CA LYS A 472 -18.32 -20.70 -28.50
C LYS A 472 -16.82 -20.81 -28.80
N GLU A 473 -16.09 -19.73 -28.60
CA GLU A 473 -14.64 -19.66 -28.72
C GLU A 473 -13.90 -20.12 -27.44
N LYS A 474 -14.64 -20.66 -26.46
CA LYS A 474 -14.14 -21.08 -25.12
C LYS A 474 -13.51 -19.94 -24.30
N ILE A 475 -14.00 -18.70 -24.50
CA ILE A 475 -13.62 -17.54 -23.70
C ILE A 475 -14.74 -17.24 -22.70
N LYS A 476 -14.44 -17.35 -21.40
CA LYS A 476 -15.38 -16.99 -20.33
C LYS A 476 -15.36 -15.48 -20.10
N VAL A 477 -16.54 -14.89 -20.00
CA VAL A 477 -16.69 -13.44 -19.81
C VAL A 477 -17.07 -13.13 -18.38
N TYR A 478 -16.29 -12.24 -17.75
CA TYR A 478 -16.52 -11.74 -16.42
C TYR A 478 -16.71 -10.21 -16.47
N SER A 479 -17.86 -9.71 -16.07
CA SER A 479 -18.00 -8.28 -15.79
C SER A 479 -17.52 -7.98 -14.36
N LEU A 480 -17.03 -6.74 -14.12
CA LEU A 480 -16.63 -6.35 -12.77
C LEU A 480 -17.77 -6.52 -11.77
N ARG A 481 -19.04 -6.27 -12.19
CA ARG A 481 -20.22 -6.51 -11.35
C ARG A 481 -20.33 -7.97 -10.87
N ASN A 482 -20.02 -8.93 -11.73
CA ASN A 482 -20.12 -10.35 -11.40
C ASN A 482 -18.93 -10.85 -10.57
N LEU A 483 -17.85 -10.06 -10.49
CA LEU A 483 -16.70 -10.36 -9.66
C LEU A 483 -16.81 -9.79 -8.24
N LEU A 484 -17.75 -8.88 -8.00
CA LEU A 484 -17.99 -8.25 -6.69
C LEU A 484 -19.07 -9.00 -5.91
#